data_e4b28068c2adfb17fe8f289217abd77a
#
_entry.id   e4b28068c2adfb17fe8f289217abd77a
#
_cell.length_a   1.000
_cell.length_b   1.000
_cell.length_c   1.000
_cell.angle_alpha   90.00
_cell.angle_beta   90.00
_cell.angle_gamma   90.00
#
_symmetry.space_group_name_H-M   'P 1'
#
loop_
_entity.id
_entity.type
_entity.pdbx_description
1 polymer ?
#
loop_
_entity_poly.entity_id
_entity_poly.type
_entity_poly.pdbx_seq_one_letter_code
_entity_poly.pdbx_strand_id
1 'polypeptide(L)'
;MTTWPPRIMRALEQFHATHPWDHNAHYHRWILRQLPRRLGRALDVGSGSGDLARLLASRAGAVHGIDVDPTIVDRARELTDPAAPVSFTVADALKEAPPGPYDAITCVATIHHMPFSDALTCFRHHLSPDGVLVVVGVYRPQPLSDYLIDAVAIPANVAMAWIKNKGRKAPRPASMTAPTRPATMTFADTVLDARRALPGARLRRRLFWRYTLVWHRS
;
A
#
# COMPACT_ATOMS: atom_id res chain seq x y z
N MET A 1 -20.10 3.66 -12.99
CA MET A 1 -20.96 2.76 -12.18
C MET A 1 -20.92 1.41 -12.85
N THR A 2 -20.50 0.38 -12.14
CA THR A 2 -20.37 -0.99 -12.63
C THR A 2 -21.74 -1.51 -13.09
N THR A 3 -21.83 -1.99 -14.31
CA THR A 3 -23.08 -2.48 -14.95
C THR A 3 -23.50 -3.89 -14.51
N TRP A 4 -22.95 -4.39 -13.41
CA TRP A 4 -23.29 -5.71 -12.89
C TRP A 4 -24.65 -5.72 -12.18
N PRO A 5 -25.49 -6.76 -12.37
CA PRO A 5 -26.78 -6.87 -11.70
C PRO A 5 -26.64 -6.78 -10.17
N PRO A 6 -27.55 -6.07 -9.46
CA PRO A 6 -27.45 -5.88 -8.02
C PRO A 6 -27.40 -7.17 -7.20
N ARG A 7 -27.95 -8.26 -7.72
CA ARG A 7 -27.89 -9.61 -7.10
C ARG A 7 -26.46 -10.17 -7.11
N ILE A 8 -25.73 -9.99 -8.20
CA ILE A 8 -24.33 -10.45 -8.34
C ILE A 8 -23.44 -9.63 -7.40
N MET A 9 -23.63 -8.31 -7.35
CA MET A 9 -22.87 -7.44 -6.44
C MET A 9 -23.07 -7.85 -4.97
N ARG A 10 -24.31 -8.06 -4.55
CA ARG A 10 -24.62 -8.55 -3.19
C ARG A 10 -23.97 -9.91 -2.88
N ALA A 11 -24.02 -10.85 -3.82
CA ALA A 11 -23.38 -12.15 -3.64
C ALA A 11 -21.86 -12.05 -3.49
N LEU A 12 -21.21 -11.17 -4.27
CA LEU A 12 -19.76 -10.88 -4.18
C LEU A 12 -19.41 -10.23 -2.85
N GLU A 13 -20.21 -9.25 -2.39
CA GLU A 13 -20.01 -8.61 -1.08
C GLU A 13 -20.14 -9.61 0.07
N GLN A 14 -21.15 -10.47 0.06
CA GLN A 14 -21.33 -11.55 1.05
C GLN A 14 -20.18 -12.55 1.02
N PHE A 15 -19.72 -12.93 -0.19
CA PHE A 15 -18.58 -13.82 -0.32
C PHE A 15 -17.31 -13.19 0.26
N HIS A 16 -17.00 -11.93 -0.06
CA HIS A 16 -15.83 -11.22 0.47
C HIS A 16 -15.93 -10.94 1.97
N ALA A 17 -17.13 -10.74 2.51
CA ALA A 17 -17.33 -10.62 3.96
C ALA A 17 -16.99 -11.91 4.71
N THR A 18 -17.21 -13.08 4.09
CA THR A 18 -16.94 -14.39 4.70
C THR A 18 -15.57 -14.96 4.34
N HIS A 19 -14.95 -14.48 3.27
CA HIS A 19 -13.62 -14.87 2.80
C HIS A 19 -12.74 -13.63 2.58
N PRO A 20 -12.48 -12.86 3.63
CA PRO A 20 -11.66 -11.65 3.52
C PRO A 20 -10.22 -12.00 3.15
N TRP A 21 -9.61 -11.23 2.29
CA TRP A 21 -8.19 -11.32 2.03
C TRP A 21 -7.57 -9.95 1.80
N ASP A 22 -6.37 -9.77 2.30
CA ASP A 22 -5.69 -8.48 2.25
C ASP A 22 -5.01 -8.28 0.90
N HIS A 23 -5.60 -7.39 0.09
CA HIS A 23 -5.06 -6.99 -1.20
C HIS A 23 -3.70 -6.27 -1.06
N ASN A 24 -3.46 -5.59 0.05
CA ASN A 24 -2.22 -4.86 0.30
C ASN A 24 -1.09 -5.85 0.61
N ALA A 25 -1.35 -6.82 1.48
CA ALA A 25 -0.41 -7.89 1.81
C ALA A 25 0.00 -8.74 0.59
N HIS A 26 -0.86 -8.83 -0.44
CA HIS A 26 -0.51 -9.48 -1.71
C HIS A 26 0.72 -8.87 -2.36
N TYR A 27 0.93 -7.56 -2.20
CA TYR A 27 2.05 -6.85 -2.81
C TYR A 27 3.33 -6.86 -1.97
N HIS A 28 3.33 -7.27 -0.71
CA HIS A 28 4.51 -7.22 0.17
C HIS A 28 5.72 -7.93 -0.46
N ARG A 29 5.55 -9.15 -0.99
CA ARG A 29 6.65 -9.88 -1.65
C ARG A 29 7.15 -9.16 -2.90
N TRP A 30 6.25 -8.52 -3.65
CA TRP A 30 6.63 -7.74 -4.81
C TRP A 30 7.41 -6.48 -4.39
N ILE A 31 6.97 -5.77 -3.35
CA ILE A 31 7.67 -4.61 -2.79
C ILE A 31 9.10 -5.00 -2.40
N LEU A 32 9.26 -6.06 -1.63
CA LEU A 32 10.59 -6.54 -1.23
C LEU A 32 11.51 -6.85 -2.42
N ARG A 33 10.98 -7.25 -3.58
CA ARG A 33 11.78 -7.47 -4.80
C ARG A 33 12.22 -6.18 -5.49
N GLN A 34 11.57 -5.06 -5.20
CA GLN A 34 11.98 -3.75 -5.74
C GLN A 34 13.10 -3.11 -4.90
N LEU A 35 13.29 -3.58 -3.69
CA LEU A 35 14.22 -3.01 -2.72
C LEU A 35 15.57 -3.73 -2.74
N PRO A 36 16.67 -3.05 -2.42
CA PRO A 36 17.96 -3.67 -2.15
C PRO A 36 17.88 -4.80 -1.12
N ARG A 37 18.81 -5.73 -1.19
CA ARG A 37 18.87 -6.85 -0.23
C ARG A 37 19.23 -6.40 1.18
N ARG A 38 19.96 -5.30 1.31
CA ARG A 38 20.37 -4.69 2.59
C ARG A 38 20.04 -3.21 2.55
N LEU A 39 19.43 -2.73 3.63
CA LEU A 39 19.05 -1.35 3.85
C LEU A 39 19.60 -0.92 5.22
N GLY A 40 20.10 0.27 5.35
CA GLY A 40 20.39 0.87 6.65
C GLY A 40 19.09 1.24 7.35
N ARG A 41 18.30 2.13 6.72
CA ARG A 41 17.04 2.64 7.28
C ARG A 41 15.89 2.56 6.26
N ALA A 42 14.72 2.14 6.72
CA ALA A 42 13.50 2.16 5.91
C ALA A 42 12.36 2.90 6.63
N LEU A 43 11.51 3.59 5.86
CA LEU A 43 10.28 4.23 6.32
C LEU A 43 9.08 3.56 5.67
N ASP A 44 8.09 3.15 6.48
CA ASP A 44 6.81 2.64 6.00
C ASP A 44 5.70 3.63 6.33
N VAL A 45 5.17 4.31 5.32
CA VAL A 45 4.17 5.39 5.46
C VAL A 45 2.77 4.82 5.35
N GLY A 46 1.96 5.04 6.37
CA GLY A 46 0.66 4.37 6.54
C GLY A 46 0.88 2.90 6.87
N SER A 47 1.71 2.65 7.89
CA SER A 47 2.17 1.30 8.23
C SER A 47 1.05 0.38 8.74
N GLY A 48 -0.11 0.94 9.12
CA GLY A 48 -1.22 0.19 9.66
C GLY A 48 -0.79 -0.70 10.83
N SER A 49 -1.16 -1.98 10.81
CA SER A 49 -0.77 -2.98 11.80
C SER A 49 0.71 -3.42 11.75
N GLY A 50 1.53 -2.78 10.93
CA GLY A 50 2.99 -3.01 10.87
C GLY A 50 3.44 -4.25 10.08
N ASP A 51 2.56 -4.89 9.32
CA ASP A 51 2.90 -6.13 8.61
C ASP A 51 4.05 -5.96 7.61
N LEU A 52 4.03 -4.88 6.82
CA LEU A 52 5.11 -4.58 5.88
C LEU A 52 6.38 -4.13 6.61
N ALA A 53 6.24 -3.30 7.65
CA ALA A 53 7.39 -2.85 8.46
C ALA A 53 8.16 -4.03 9.06
N ARG A 54 7.46 -5.01 9.64
CA ARG A 54 8.09 -6.25 10.14
C ARG A 54 8.80 -7.05 9.04
N LEU A 55 8.24 -7.09 7.84
CA LEU A 55 8.91 -7.76 6.71
C LEU A 55 10.15 -7.00 6.24
N LEU A 56 10.12 -5.67 6.25
CA LEU A 56 11.28 -4.82 5.92
C LEU A 56 12.43 -5.05 6.91
N ALA A 57 12.14 -5.31 8.18
CA ALA A 57 13.14 -5.60 9.22
C ALA A 57 14.04 -6.79 8.89
N SER A 58 13.60 -7.71 8.02
CA SER A 58 14.46 -8.81 7.54
C SER A 58 15.61 -8.35 6.64
N ARG A 59 15.63 -7.07 6.23
CA ARG A 59 16.60 -6.48 5.30
C ARG A 59 17.17 -5.15 5.75
N ALA A 60 16.51 -4.47 6.67
CA ALA A 60 16.87 -3.15 7.17
C ALA A 60 17.47 -3.22 8.56
N GLY A 61 18.50 -2.43 8.81
CA GLY A 61 19.08 -2.24 10.15
C GLY A 61 18.11 -1.53 11.10
N ALA A 62 17.25 -0.64 10.56
CA ALA A 62 16.16 0.01 11.30
C ALA A 62 14.97 0.27 10.37
N VAL A 63 13.75 0.02 10.87
CA VAL A 63 12.50 0.33 10.18
C VAL A 63 11.67 1.27 11.04
N HIS A 64 11.17 2.33 10.43
CA HIS A 64 10.23 3.24 11.07
C HIS A 64 8.88 3.13 10.37
N GLY A 65 7.84 2.71 11.08
CA GLY A 65 6.46 2.74 10.61
C GLY A 65 5.76 3.98 11.15
N ILE A 66 5.04 4.70 10.31
CA ILE A 66 4.20 5.82 10.72
C ILE A 66 2.77 5.64 10.23
N ASP A 67 1.82 5.99 11.08
CA ASP A 67 0.40 6.06 10.74
C ASP A 67 -0.25 7.20 11.54
N VAL A 68 -1.35 7.76 11.02
CA VAL A 68 -2.09 8.84 11.70
C VAL A 68 -3.05 8.32 12.76
N ASP A 69 -3.41 7.03 12.71
CA ASP A 69 -4.34 6.41 13.65
C ASP A 69 -3.58 5.81 14.85
N PRO A 70 -3.73 6.40 16.07
CA PRO A 70 -3.05 5.89 17.26
C PRO A 70 -3.44 4.46 17.61
N THR A 71 -4.69 4.06 17.35
CA THR A 71 -5.18 2.72 17.68
C THR A 71 -4.45 1.65 16.87
N ILE A 72 -4.26 1.90 15.56
CA ILE A 72 -3.56 0.94 14.69
C ILE A 72 -2.06 0.92 14.98
N VAL A 73 -1.47 2.07 15.36
CA VAL A 73 -0.06 2.16 15.78
C VAL A 73 0.18 1.36 17.05
N ASP A 74 -0.70 1.47 18.05
CA ASP A 74 -0.60 0.66 19.29
C ASP A 74 -0.74 -0.82 18.96
N ARG A 75 -1.66 -1.17 18.07
CA ARG A 75 -1.77 -2.55 17.58
C ARG A 75 -0.52 -3.05 16.85
N ALA A 76 0.13 -2.19 16.06
CA ALA A 76 1.40 -2.52 15.41
C ALA A 76 2.51 -2.79 16.43
N ARG A 77 2.59 -2.00 17.49
CA ARG A 77 3.53 -2.20 18.60
C ARG A 77 3.29 -3.53 19.32
N GLU A 78 2.03 -3.83 19.67
CA GLU A 78 1.65 -5.10 20.33
C GLU A 78 2.02 -6.35 19.50
N LEU A 79 1.87 -6.25 18.17
CA LEU A 79 2.14 -7.36 17.25
C LEU A 79 3.62 -7.52 16.88
N THR A 80 4.49 -6.62 17.36
CA THR A 80 5.90 -6.59 16.98
C THR A 80 6.77 -7.02 18.14
N ASP A 81 7.71 -7.93 17.89
CA ASP A 81 8.69 -8.33 18.87
C ASP A 81 9.50 -7.09 19.30
N PRO A 82 9.59 -6.77 20.61
CA PRO A 82 10.40 -5.67 21.12
C PRO A 82 11.88 -5.71 20.71
N ALA A 83 12.42 -6.87 20.40
CA ALA A 83 13.78 -7.04 19.92
C ALA A 83 13.93 -6.78 18.40
N ALA A 84 12.83 -6.67 17.65
CA ALA A 84 12.88 -6.37 16.22
C ALA A 84 13.36 -4.92 16.00
N PRO A 85 14.15 -4.66 14.94
CA PRO A 85 14.59 -3.30 14.59
C PRO A 85 13.48 -2.47 13.93
N VAL A 86 12.31 -2.45 14.57
CA VAL A 86 11.11 -1.75 14.08
C VAL A 86 10.57 -0.84 15.17
N SER A 87 10.30 0.41 14.82
CA SER A 87 9.61 1.36 15.70
C SER A 87 8.36 1.90 15.00
N PHE A 88 7.35 2.28 15.79
CA PHE A 88 6.11 2.86 15.27
C PHE A 88 5.80 4.18 15.97
N THR A 89 5.39 5.18 15.18
CA THR A 89 5.02 6.51 15.68
C THR A 89 3.70 6.95 15.06
N VAL A 90 2.85 7.57 15.87
CA VAL A 90 1.67 8.29 15.37
C VAL A 90 2.16 9.58 14.76
N ALA A 91 2.04 9.73 13.45
CA ALA A 91 2.53 10.90 12.74
C ALA A 91 1.81 11.11 11.39
N ASP A 92 1.59 12.37 11.04
CA ASP A 92 1.22 12.79 9.69
C ASP A 92 2.49 12.88 8.84
N ALA A 93 2.57 12.08 7.78
CA ALA A 93 3.74 12.00 6.91
C ALA A 93 4.15 13.33 6.26
N LEU A 94 3.22 14.28 6.12
CA LEU A 94 3.51 15.60 5.50
C LEU A 94 3.94 16.65 6.53
N LYS A 95 3.64 16.45 7.80
CA LYS A 95 3.90 17.46 8.85
C LYS A 95 4.99 17.02 9.82
N GLU A 96 5.00 15.73 10.17
CA GLU A 96 5.75 15.20 11.31
C GLU A 96 6.52 13.92 10.92
N ALA A 97 6.85 13.74 9.63
CA ALA A 97 7.65 12.59 9.20
C ALA A 97 8.97 12.55 9.97
N PRO A 98 9.34 11.40 10.53
CA PRO A 98 10.62 11.26 11.20
C PRO A 98 11.76 11.59 10.25
N PRO A 99 12.82 12.26 10.74
CA PRO A 99 13.90 12.77 9.89
C PRO A 99 14.64 11.64 9.16
N GLY A 100 14.83 11.85 7.85
CA GLY A 100 15.66 10.99 7.00
C GLY A 100 17.17 11.15 7.29
N PRO A 101 18.03 10.68 6.38
CA PRO A 101 17.66 10.00 5.13
C PRO A 101 17.26 8.54 5.31
N TYR A 102 16.44 8.02 4.37
CA TYR A 102 16.03 6.63 4.29
C TYR A 102 16.49 6.00 2.99
N ASP A 103 16.98 4.75 3.03
CA ASP A 103 17.37 4.01 1.83
C ASP A 103 16.15 3.46 1.08
N ALA A 104 15.04 3.28 1.80
CA ALA A 104 13.79 2.89 1.22
C ALA A 104 12.61 3.62 1.91
N ILE A 105 11.65 4.07 1.10
CA ILE A 105 10.35 4.52 1.58
C ILE A 105 9.29 3.66 0.91
N THR A 106 8.38 3.08 1.71
CA THR A 106 7.21 2.34 1.23
C THR A 106 5.94 3.06 1.61
N CYS A 107 4.93 3.01 0.73
CA CYS A 107 3.60 3.56 1.00
C CYS A 107 2.55 2.67 0.33
N VAL A 108 1.75 1.95 1.12
CA VAL A 108 0.79 0.97 0.61
C VAL A 108 -0.63 1.38 0.96
N ALA A 109 -1.45 1.61 -0.06
CA ALA A 109 -2.87 2.01 0.05
C ALA A 109 -3.12 3.21 0.98
N THR A 110 -2.17 4.14 1.06
CA THR A 110 -2.23 5.30 1.97
C THR A 110 -2.11 6.62 1.22
N ILE A 111 -1.29 6.70 0.16
CA ILE A 111 -0.98 7.96 -0.52
C ILE A 111 -2.20 8.74 -1.02
N HIS A 112 -3.32 8.05 -1.33
CA HIS A 112 -4.56 8.69 -1.78
C HIS A 112 -5.33 9.45 -0.68
N HIS A 113 -4.87 9.36 0.58
CA HIS A 113 -5.37 10.18 1.69
C HIS A 113 -4.66 11.53 1.82
N MET A 114 -3.59 11.73 1.06
CA MET A 114 -2.73 12.93 1.07
C MET A 114 -2.80 13.68 -0.27
N PRO A 115 -2.46 14.98 -0.32
CA PRO A 115 -2.14 15.66 -1.57
C PRO A 115 -1.00 14.93 -2.28
N PHE A 116 -1.29 14.34 -3.43
CA PHE A 116 -0.41 13.35 -4.06
C PHE A 116 0.97 13.89 -4.41
N SER A 117 1.02 15.06 -5.04
CA SER A 117 2.29 15.70 -5.44
C SER A 117 3.14 16.12 -4.24
N ASP A 118 2.49 16.60 -3.16
CA ASP A 118 3.18 16.99 -1.93
C ASP A 118 3.78 15.77 -1.24
N ALA A 119 3.02 14.66 -1.20
CA ALA A 119 3.51 13.40 -0.65
C ALA A 119 4.74 12.88 -1.39
N LEU A 120 4.72 12.89 -2.73
CA LEU A 120 5.87 12.46 -3.53
C LEU A 120 7.08 13.37 -3.32
N THR A 121 6.86 14.67 -3.22
CA THR A 121 7.92 15.65 -2.95
C THR A 121 8.53 15.46 -1.56
N CYS A 122 7.69 15.26 -0.55
CA CYS A 122 8.11 14.94 0.80
C CYS A 122 8.95 13.66 0.84
N PHE A 123 8.47 12.57 0.24
CA PHE A 123 9.20 11.30 0.20
C PHE A 123 10.55 11.43 -0.51
N ARG A 124 10.59 12.16 -1.63
CA ARG A 124 11.84 12.45 -2.33
C ARG A 124 12.89 13.13 -1.44
N HIS A 125 12.47 14.09 -0.61
CA HIS A 125 13.40 14.80 0.29
C HIS A 125 13.91 13.90 1.42
N HIS A 126 13.11 12.95 1.88
CA HIS A 126 13.49 12.04 2.96
C HIS A 126 14.29 10.81 2.51
N LEU A 127 14.40 10.55 1.19
CA LEU A 127 15.24 9.47 0.66
C LEU A 127 16.72 9.86 0.68
N SER A 128 17.59 8.91 0.93
CA SER A 128 19.03 9.03 0.70
C SER A 128 19.35 9.11 -0.81
N PRO A 129 20.53 9.60 -1.21
CA PRO A 129 21.03 9.33 -2.56
C PRO A 129 20.96 7.82 -2.83
N ASP A 130 20.58 7.43 -4.06
CA ASP A 130 20.30 6.04 -4.46
C ASP A 130 19.15 5.34 -3.72
N GLY A 131 18.43 6.05 -2.87
CA GLY A 131 17.26 5.54 -2.14
C GLY A 131 16.09 5.20 -3.07
N VAL A 132 15.23 4.28 -2.63
CA VAL A 132 14.13 3.73 -3.43
C VAL A 132 12.78 4.08 -2.82
N LEU A 133 11.89 4.66 -3.61
CA LEU A 133 10.48 4.82 -3.28
C LEU A 133 9.65 3.72 -3.95
N VAL A 134 8.85 3.01 -3.15
CA VAL A 134 7.89 2.02 -3.65
C VAL A 134 6.50 2.36 -3.13
N VAL A 135 5.58 2.66 -4.05
CA VAL A 135 4.17 2.92 -3.72
C VAL A 135 3.29 1.85 -4.34
N VAL A 136 2.35 1.35 -3.56
CA VAL A 136 1.19 0.58 -4.05
C VAL A 136 -0.05 1.41 -3.73
N GLY A 137 -0.60 2.06 -4.74
CA GLY A 137 -1.74 2.96 -4.56
C GLY A 137 -3.04 2.43 -5.16
N VAL A 138 -4.12 3.10 -4.86
CA VAL A 138 -5.43 2.93 -5.50
C VAL A 138 -5.72 4.12 -6.40
N TYR A 139 -6.47 3.90 -7.46
CA TYR A 139 -6.89 4.96 -8.38
C TYR A 139 -8.42 4.89 -8.58
N ARG A 140 -9.00 6.01 -8.98
CA ARG A 140 -10.41 6.07 -9.36
C ARG A 140 -10.62 5.37 -10.69
N PRO A 141 -11.39 4.28 -10.76
CA PRO A 141 -11.63 3.57 -12.00
C PRO A 141 -12.42 4.44 -13.00
N GLN A 142 -12.14 4.25 -14.28
CA GLN A 142 -12.87 4.88 -15.40
C GLN A 142 -13.65 3.79 -16.15
N PRO A 143 -14.97 3.96 -16.36
CA PRO A 143 -15.83 2.89 -16.86
C PRO A 143 -15.38 2.24 -18.17
N LEU A 144 -14.88 3.02 -19.13
CA LEU A 144 -14.51 2.51 -20.46
C LEU A 144 -13.13 1.83 -20.49
N SER A 145 -12.14 2.35 -19.75
CA SER A 145 -10.77 1.83 -19.80
C SER A 145 -10.55 0.66 -18.85
N ASP A 146 -11.35 0.54 -17.81
CA ASP A 146 -11.15 -0.44 -16.75
C ASP A 146 -12.05 -1.66 -16.87
N TYR A 147 -13.02 -1.65 -17.82
CA TYR A 147 -13.93 -2.78 -18.03
C TYR A 147 -13.22 -4.12 -18.28
N LEU A 148 -12.15 -4.12 -19.08
CA LEU A 148 -11.35 -5.34 -19.32
C LEU A 148 -10.60 -5.77 -18.07
N ILE A 149 -10.13 -4.81 -17.28
CA ILE A 149 -9.45 -5.09 -16.00
C ILE A 149 -10.45 -5.66 -15.00
N ASP A 150 -11.66 -5.11 -14.92
CA ASP A 150 -12.73 -5.58 -14.04
C ASP A 150 -13.17 -7.00 -14.40
N ALA A 151 -13.29 -7.31 -15.68
CA ALA A 151 -13.65 -8.64 -16.16
C ALA A 151 -12.67 -9.73 -15.70
N VAL A 152 -11.40 -9.38 -15.53
CA VAL A 152 -10.36 -10.28 -15.02
C VAL A 152 -10.21 -10.16 -13.50
N ALA A 153 -10.25 -8.95 -12.97
CA ALA A 153 -9.99 -8.69 -11.56
C ALA A 153 -11.09 -9.27 -10.64
N ILE A 154 -12.36 -9.23 -11.06
CA ILE A 154 -13.47 -9.76 -10.26
C ILE A 154 -13.35 -11.27 -10.04
N PRO A 155 -13.28 -12.12 -11.09
CA PRO A 155 -13.12 -13.56 -10.88
C PRO A 155 -11.79 -13.90 -10.21
N ALA A 156 -10.70 -13.20 -10.52
CA ALA A 156 -9.43 -13.38 -9.84
C ALA A 156 -9.52 -13.04 -8.35
N ASN A 157 -10.28 -12.01 -7.97
CA ASN A 157 -10.49 -11.61 -6.59
C ASN A 157 -11.24 -12.71 -5.80
N VAL A 158 -12.28 -13.30 -6.39
CA VAL A 158 -13.02 -14.44 -5.80
C VAL A 158 -12.10 -15.64 -5.64
N ALA A 159 -11.34 -16.00 -6.69
CA ALA A 159 -10.41 -17.11 -6.65
C ALA A 159 -9.32 -16.90 -5.58
N MET A 160 -8.74 -15.70 -5.49
CA MET A 160 -7.74 -15.36 -4.48
C MET A 160 -8.30 -15.40 -3.06
N ALA A 161 -9.52 -14.89 -2.84
CA ALA A 161 -10.21 -14.98 -1.55
C ALA A 161 -10.40 -16.44 -1.14
N TRP A 162 -10.83 -17.29 -2.06
CA TRP A 162 -10.96 -18.74 -1.82
C TRP A 162 -9.63 -19.41 -1.48
N ILE A 163 -8.60 -19.20 -2.29
CA ILE A 163 -7.26 -19.79 -2.11
C ILE A 163 -6.64 -19.33 -0.78
N LYS A 164 -6.66 -18.03 -0.48
CA LYS A 164 -6.06 -17.46 0.74
C LYS A 164 -6.73 -17.98 2.00
N ASN A 165 -8.02 -18.23 1.96
CA ASN A 165 -8.78 -18.76 3.08
C ASN A 165 -8.89 -20.30 3.05
N LYS A 166 -8.20 -20.98 2.11
CA LYS A 166 -8.24 -22.45 1.96
C LYS A 166 -9.68 -22.97 1.85
N GLY A 167 -10.55 -22.25 1.16
CA GLY A 167 -11.95 -22.57 1.01
C GLY A 167 -12.82 -22.45 2.28
N ARG A 168 -12.30 -21.85 3.35
CA ARG A 168 -13.00 -21.73 4.63
C ARG A 168 -13.36 -20.27 4.92
N LYS A 169 -14.45 -20.05 5.65
CA LYS A 169 -14.77 -18.74 6.21
C LYS A 169 -13.70 -18.34 7.24
N ALA A 170 -13.28 -17.09 7.21
CA ALA A 170 -12.27 -16.56 8.11
C ALA A 170 -12.71 -15.19 8.70
N PRO A 171 -12.23 -14.83 9.89
CA PRO A 171 -12.42 -13.49 10.42
C PRO A 171 -11.63 -12.47 9.61
N ARG A 172 -12.08 -11.22 9.65
CA ARG A 172 -11.41 -10.11 8.96
C ARG A 172 -10.04 -9.84 9.60
N PRO A 173 -8.94 -9.84 8.84
CA PRO A 173 -7.61 -9.52 9.35
C PRO A 173 -7.53 -8.11 9.97
N ALA A 174 -6.70 -7.93 10.99
CA ALA A 174 -6.48 -6.63 11.63
C ALA A 174 -5.98 -5.57 10.63
N SER A 175 -5.16 -5.94 9.65
CA SER A 175 -4.68 -5.07 8.57
C SER A 175 -5.81 -4.49 7.69
N MET A 176 -7.01 -5.05 7.74
CA MET A 176 -8.18 -4.61 6.96
C MET A 176 -9.16 -3.75 7.77
N THR A 177 -8.85 -3.36 8.99
CA THR A 177 -9.74 -2.59 9.86
C THR A 177 -9.61 -1.07 9.69
N ALA A 178 -8.52 -0.61 9.05
CA ALA A 178 -8.29 0.81 8.80
C ALA A 178 -9.43 1.44 7.96
N PRO A 179 -9.84 2.69 8.27
CA PRO A 179 -10.81 3.42 7.46
C PRO A 179 -10.30 3.61 6.03
N THR A 180 -11.16 3.35 5.05
CA THR A 180 -10.82 3.53 3.63
C THR A 180 -11.54 4.75 3.07
N ARG A 181 -10.83 5.57 2.27
CA ARG A 181 -11.43 6.62 1.45
C ARG A 181 -11.31 6.24 -0.03
N PRO A 182 -12.29 6.58 -0.87
CA PRO A 182 -12.16 6.36 -2.30
C PRO A 182 -11.07 7.26 -2.88
N ALA A 183 -10.30 6.72 -3.84
CA ALA A 183 -9.33 7.50 -4.58
C ALA A 183 -10.05 8.51 -5.49
N THR A 184 -9.53 9.74 -5.55
CA THR A 184 -10.08 10.84 -6.37
C THR A 184 -9.41 10.93 -7.73
N MET A 185 -8.14 10.55 -7.84
CA MET A 185 -7.34 10.63 -9.07
C MET A 185 -7.54 9.41 -9.95
N THR A 186 -7.60 9.62 -11.27
CA THR A 186 -7.53 8.54 -12.24
C THR A 186 -6.09 8.02 -12.36
N PHE A 187 -5.90 6.86 -12.99
CA PHE A 187 -4.55 6.37 -13.23
C PHE A 187 -3.74 7.30 -14.16
N ALA A 188 -4.39 7.93 -15.14
CA ALA A 188 -3.74 8.89 -16.03
C ALA A 188 -3.24 10.13 -15.30
N ASP A 189 -4.09 10.71 -14.43
CA ASP A 189 -3.69 11.84 -13.56
C ASP A 189 -2.53 11.47 -12.67
N THR A 190 -2.61 10.27 -12.04
CA THR A 190 -1.53 9.75 -11.18
C THR A 190 -0.20 9.62 -11.93
N VAL A 191 -0.22 9.13 -13.17
CA VAL A 191 0.99 9.01 -14.00
C VAL A 191 1.56 10.39 -14.33
N LEU A 192 0.72 11.34 -14.70
CA LEU A 192 1.13 12.68 -15.07
C LEU A 192 1.81 13.40 -13.90
N ASP A 193 1.16 13.41 -12.74
CA ASP A 193 1.67 14.09 -11.56
C ASP A 193 2.90 13.39 -10.96
N ALA A 194 2.92 12.05 -10.99
CA ALA A 194 4.09 11.30 -10.53
C ALA A 194 5.32 11.60 -11.39
N ARG A 195 5.19 11.69 -12.71
CA ARG A 195 6.30 12.02 -13.60
C ARG A 195 6.81 13.44 -13.46
N ARG A 196 5.93 14.37 -13.07
CA ARG A 196 6.31 15.76 -12.76
C ARG A 196 7.11 15.85 -11.46
N ALA A 197 6.64 15.21 -10.41
CA ALA A 197 7.27 15.22 -9.09
C ALA A 197 8.55 14.37 -9.03
N LEU A 198 8.56 13.24 -9.75
CA LEU A 198 9.60 12.23 -9.73
C LEU A 198 9.98 11.84 -11.18
N PRO A 199 10.85 12.59 -11.86
CA PRO A 199 11.32 12.25 -13.20
C PRO A 199 11.92 10.83 -13.21
N GLY A 200 11.53 10.03 -14.21
CA GLY A 200 11.95 8.63 -14.31
C GLY A 200 11.12 7.62 -13.49
N ALA A 201 10.10 8.07 -12.77
CA ALA A 201 9.21 7.17 -12.05
C ALA A 201 8.52 6.14 -12.97
N ARG A 202 8.54 4.89 -12.57
CA ARG A 202 7.92 3.78 -13.30
C ARG A 202 6.59 3.41 -12.65
N LEU A 203 5.50 3.66 -13.36
CA LEU A 203 4.15 3.31 -12.91
C LEU A 203 3.57 2.19 -13.77
N ARG A 204 2.84 1.28 -13.13
CA ARG A 204 2.12 0.19 -13.80
C ARG A 204 0.76 -0.04 -13.15
N ARG A 205 -0.29 -0.18 -13.95
CA ARG A 205 -1.57 -0.72 -13.49
C ARG A 205 -1.41 -2.16 -13.05
N ARG A 206 -2.16 -2.54 -12.03
CA ARG A 206 -2.16 -3.89 -11.46
C ARG A 206 -3.58 -4.38 -11.28
N LEU A 207 -3.73 -5.68 -11.07
CA LEU A 207 -5.00 -6.28 -10.67
C LEU A 207 -5.48 -5.72 -9.33
N PHE A 208 -6.76 -5.92 -9.03
CA PHE A 208 -7.40 -5.51 -7.78
C PHE A 208 -7.41 -4.00 -7.57
N TRP A 209 -7.59 -3.25 -8.67
CA TRP A 209 -7.71 -1.77 -8.68
C TRP A 209 -6.51 -1.07 -8.04
N ARG A 210 -5.32 -1.63 -8.22
CA ARG A 210 -4.06 -1.08 -7.72
C ARG A 210 -3.20 -0.56 -8.86
N TYR A 211 -2.32 0.36 -8.50
CA TYR A 211 -1.14 0.68 -9.30
C TYR A 211 0.12 0.53 -8.46
N THR A 212 1.23 0.36 -9.12
CA THR A 212 2.55 0.36 -8.48
C THR A 212 3.38 1.50 -9.06
N LEU A 213 4.12 2.19 -8.19
CA LEU A 213 5.11 3.20 -8.55
C LEU A 213 6.44 2.77 -7.93
N VAL A 214 7.50 2.80 -8.72
CA VAL A 214 8.89 2.62 -8.28
C VAL A 214 9.72 3.76 -8.81
N TRP A 215 10.48 4.39 -7.94
CA TRP A 215 11.39 5.47 -8.28
C TRP A 215 12.68 5.37 -7.48
N HIS A 216 13.81 5.61 -8.14
CA HIS A 216 15.14 5.66 -7.54
C HIS A 216 15.62 7.10 -7.54
N ARG A 217 16.08 7.56 -6.40
CA ARG A 217 16.70 8.89 -6.27
C ARG A 217 18.12 8.79 -6.82
N SER A 218 18.34 9.38 -7.96
CA SER A 218 19.67 9.64 -8.53
C SER A 218 20.30 10.88 -7.91
#